data_9d0d79ebf606b7958b8db0f2275366ae
#
_entry.id   9d0d79ebf606b7958b8db0f2275366ae
#
_cell.length_a   1.000
_cell.length_b   1.000
_cell.length_c   1.000
_cell.angle_alpha   90.00
_cell.angle_beta   90.00
_cell.angle_gamma   90.00
#
_symmetry.space_group_name_H-M   'P 1'
#
loop_
_entity.id
_entity.type
_entity.pdbx_description
1 polymer ?
#
loop_
_entity_poly.entity_id
_entity_poly.type
_entity_poly.pdbx_seq_one_letter_code
_entity_poly.pdbx_strand_id
1 'polypeptide(L)'
;MILFVCGLTLMLLPALFAGGMFGYFHRNILVMYLPIVDRIFQETPPFGAPRGTPDEGGEPIDFPASDGRILRGAYFKGQGKRRGVILFGLEFGSDRWSARHYVQHLIEAGYDVFSFAPRSHSESDPLPGYEPLHWVTEFEVDDTRAAIAYLRNRPDADPDGIGFFGISKGAGAGVIAGATEPYVRCFVTDGMFGIETTTIPYM
;
A
#
# COMPACT_ATOMS: atom_id res chain seq x y z
N MET A 1 53.40 37.03 -12.19
CA MET A 1 53.25 35.57 -12.38
C MET A 1 52.78 34.87 -11.09
N ILE A 2 53.45 35.05 -9.95
CA ILE A 2 53.11 34.41 -8.67
C ILE A 2 51.71 34.80 -8.19
N LEU A 3 51.35 36.06 -8.20
CA LEU A 3 50.03 36.57 -7.79
C LEU A 3 48.88 36.01 -8.66
N PHE A 4 49.10 35.81 -9.96
CA PHE A 4 48.12 35.24 -10.87
C PHE A 4 47.91 33.76 -10.60
N VAL A 5 48.98 33.01 -10.31
CA VAL A 5 48.91 31.60 -9.95
C VAL A 5 48.20 31.41 -8.60
N CYS A 6 48.52 32.24 -7.59
CA CYS A 6 47.85 32.20 -6.29
C CYS A 6 46.36 32.54 -6.39
N GLY A 7 45.98 33.52 -7.23
CA GLY A 7 44.57 33.86 -7.45
C GLY A 7 43.78 32.75 -8.13
N LEU A 8 44.37 32.10 -9.15
CA LEU A 8 43.77 30.97 -9.85
C LEU A 8 43.60 29.75 -8.93
N THR A 9 44.61 29.47 -8.11
CA THR A 9 44.54 28.35 -7.14
C THR A 9 43.47 28.60 -6.09
N LEU A 10 43.33 29.85 -5.60
CA LEU A 10 42.29 30.20 -4.61
C LEU A 10 40.88 30.07 -5.18
N MET A 11 40.66 30.31 -6.47
CA MET A 11 39.37 30.14 -7.14
C MET A 11 39.06 28.66 -7.46
N LEU A 12 40.09 27.85 -7.73
CA LEU A 12 39.91 26.43 -8.06
C LEU A 12 39.70 25.54 -6.83
N LEU A 13 40.23 25.89 -5.68
CA LEU A 13 40.10 25.11 -4.44
C LEU A 13 38.64 24.83 -4.04
N PRO A 14 37.74 25.82 -4.00
CA PRO A 14 36.33 25.56 -3.68
C PRO A 14 35.64 24.64 -4.69
N ALA A 15 35.94 24.77 -5.98
CA ALA A 15 35.38 23.92 -7.03
C ALA A 15 35.89 22.48 -6.92
N LEU A 16 37.19 22.30 -6.62
CA LEU A 16 37.76 20.97 -6.39
C LEU A 16 37.21 20.32 -5.11
N PHE A 17 37.03 21.10 -4.05
CA PHE A 17 36.40 20.63 -2.81
C PHE A 17 34.96 20.25 -3.05
N ALA A 18 34.16 21.08 -3.72
CA ALA A 18 32.76 20.77 -4.06
C ALA A 18 32.67 19.55 -4.96
N GLY A 19 33.53 19.43 -5.96
CA GLY A 19 33.60 18.24 -6.84
C GLY A 19 33.99 16.97 -6.08
N GLY A 20 34.94 17.07 -5.17
CA GLY A 20 35.36 15.96 -4.30
C GLY A 20 34.27 15.54 -3.33
N MET A 21 33.59 16.50 -2.71
CA MET A 21 32.43 16.25 -1.86
C MET A 21 31.28 15.60 -2.66
N PHE A 22 30.95 16.13 -3.82
CA PHE A 22 29.93 15.56 -4.70
C PHE A 22 30.29 14.12 -5.13
N GLY A 23 31.51 13.89 -5.55
CA GLY A 23 31.99 12.55 -5.90
C GLY A 23 31.94 11.56 -4.72
N TYR A 24 32.30 12.02 -3.51
CA TYR A 24 32.21 11.22 -2.29
C TYR A 24 30.76 10.89 -1.94
N PHE A 25 29.85 11.86 -1.96
CA PHE A 25 28.43 11.63 -1.71
C PHE A 25 27.81 10.75 -2.78
N HIS A 26 28.08 11.04 -4.06
CA HIS A 26 27.58 10.23 -5.16
C HIS A 26 28.03 8.77 -5.04
N ARG A 27 29.30 8.53 -4.80
CA ARG A 27 29.82 7.17 -4.63
C ARG A 27 29.22 6.46 -3.41
N ASN A 28 29.17 7.11 -2.25
CA ASN A 28 28.72 6.45 -1.03
C ASN A 28 27.20 6.33 -0.97
N ILE A 29 26.45 7.32 -1.43
CA ILE A 29 24.99 7.27 -1.41
C ILE A 29 24.48 6.37 -2.54
N LEU A 30 24.87 6.62 -3.78
CA LEU A 30 24.33 5.83 -4.90
C LEU A 30 24.87 4.41 -4.94
N VAL A 31 26.16 4.19 -4.72
CA VAL A 31 26.74 2.84 -4.82
C VAL A 31 26.43 1.97 -3.60
N MET A 32 26.34 2.57 -2.42
CA MET A 32 26.14 1.83 -1.18
C MET A 32 24.67 1.73 -0.77
N TYR A 33 23.90 2.82 -0.91
CA TYR A 33 22.51 2.85 -0.45
C TYR A 33 21.50 2.50 -1.54
N LEU A 34 21.74 2.81 -2.82
CA LEU A 34 20.80 2.49 -3.87
C LEU A 34 20.48 0.98 -3.96
N PRO A 35 21.47 0.06 -3.89
CA PRO A 35 21.16 -1.37 -3.86
C PRO A 35 20.36 -1.81 -2.63
N ILE A 36 20.53 -1.12 -1.49
CA ILE A 36 19.76 -1.41 -0.27
C ILE A 36 18.31 -0.94 -0.45
N VAL A 37 18.13 0.28 -0.99
CA VAL A 37 16.81 0.83 -1.29
C VAL A 37 16.11 -0.03 -2.33
N ASP A 38 16.81 -0.39 -3.41
CA ASP A 38 16.29 -1.24 -4.47
C ASP A 38 15.83 -2.61 -3.93
N ARG A 39 16.65 -3.21 -3.04
CA ARG A 39 16.30 -4.45 -2.35
C ARG A 39 15.06 -4.30 -1.47
N ILE A 40 14.91 -3.20 -0.71
CA ILE A 40 13.73 -2.95 0.13
C ILE A 40 12.45 -2.87 -0.73
N PHE A 41 12.56 -2.35 -1.95
CA PHE A 41 11.41 -2.17 -2.84
C PHE A 41 11.13 -3.35 -3.77
N GLN A 42 12.13 -4.17 -4.06
CA GLN A 42 12.00 -5.33 -4.96
C GLN A 42 11.88 -6.66 -4.21
N GLU A 43 12.43 -6.77 -3.01
CA GLU A 43 12.34 -7.98 -2.20
C GLU A 43 11.21 -7.87 -1.17
N THR A 44 10.85 -9.01 -0.61
CA THR A 44 9.94 -9.10 0.56
C THR A 44 10.49 -8.20 1.67
N PRO A 45 9.65 -7.37 2.30
CA PRO A 45 10.11 -6.50 3.38
C PRO A 45 10.86 -7.31 4.44
N PRO A 46 11.91 -6.74 5.07
CA PRO A 46 12.71 -7.44 6.08
C PRO A 46 11.92 -7.82 7.34
N PHE A 47 10.76 -7.26 7.53
CA PHE A 47 9.75 -7.68 8.51
C PHE A 47 8.61 -8.31 7.70
N GLY A 48 8.33 -9.57 7.92
CA GLY A 48 7.19 -10.25 7.30
C GLY A 48 5.90 -9.52 7.67
N ALA A 49 5.11 -9.15 6.68
CA ALA A 49 3.76 -8.68 6.94
C ALA A 49 2.97 -9.75 7.72
N PRO A 50 2.11 -9.38 8.65
CA PRO A 50 1.27 -10.33 9.36
C PRO A 50 0.49 -11.17 8.36
N ARG A 51 0.44 -12.49 8.59
CA ARG A 51 -0.41 -13.41 7.87
C ARG A 51 -1.43 -14.01 8.84
N GLY A 52 -2.64 -14.12 8.38
CA GLY A 52 -3.71 -14.76 9.14
C GLY A 52 -3.91 -16.21 8.76
N THR A 53 -4.84 -16.85 9.45
CA THR A 53 -5.26 -18.22 9.15
C THR A 53 -6.74 -18.26 8.85
N PRO A 54 -7.21 -19.21 8.00
CA PRO A 54 -8.64 -19.39 7.70
C PRO A 54 -9.51 -19.63 8.94
N ASP A 55 -8.93 -20.11 10.04
CA ASP A 55 -9.63 -20.46 11.29
C ASP A 55 -10.02 -19.25 12.13
N GLU A 56 -9.66 -18.03 11.73
CA GLU A 56 -9.92 -16.81 12.49
C GLU A 56 -11.37 -16.29 12.37
N GLY A 57 -12.31 -17.09 11.89
CA GLY A 57 -13.73 -16.78 11.90
C GLY A 57 -14.20 -15.84 10.79
N GLY A 58 -13.39 -15.67 9.74
CA GLY A 58 -13.79 -14.97 8.52
C GLY A 58 -14.47 -15.89 7.53
N GLU A 59 -15.52 -15.42 6.85
CA GLU A 59 -16.15 -16.11 5.72
C GLU A 59 -15.30 -15.88 4.46
N PRO A 60 -14.80 -16.93 3.76
CA PRO A 60 -14.08 -16.76 2.52
C PRO A 60 -15.04 -16.26 1.42
N ILE A 61 -14.60 -15.25 0.69
CA ILE A 61 -15.38 -14.61 -0.37
C ILE A 61 -14.56 -14.61 -1.65
N ASP A 62 -15.21 -15.02 -2.73
CA ASP A 62 -14.69 -14.92 -4.09
C ASP A 62 -15.53 -13.91 -4.86
N PHE A 63 -14.88 -12.91 -5.48
CA PHE A 63 -15.59 -11.90 -6.27
C PHE A 63 -14.76 -11.48 -7.49
N PRO A 64 -15.40 -11.06 -8.59
CA PRO A 64 -14.67 -10.69 -9.81
C PRO A 64 -14.08 -9.29 -9.73
N ALA A 65 -12.87 -9.13 -10.22
CA ALA A 65 -12.31 -7.88 -10.65
C ALA A 65 -12.98 -7.38 -11.94
N SER A 66 -12.69 -6.14 -12.34
CA SER A 66 -13.25 -5.53 -13.56
C SER A 66 -12.91 -6.29 -14.84
N ASP A 67 -11.82 -7.03 -14.87
CA ASP A 67 -11.36 -7.85 -15.99
C ASP A 67 -11.74 -9.34 -15.90
N GLY A 68 -12.56 -9.71 -14.91
CA GLY A 68 -13.06 -11.06 -14.69
C GLY A 68 -12.17 -11.98 -13.88
N ARG A 69 -10.97 -11.55 -13.44
CA ARG A 69 -10.14 -12.30 -12.49
C ARG A 69 -10.85 -12.42 -11.16
N ILE A 70 -10.64 -13.54 -10.49
CA ILE A 70 -11.23 -13.77 -9.17
C ILE A 70 -10.32 -13.26 -8.09
N LEU A 71 -10.83 -12.30 -7.32
CA LEU A 71 -10.20 -11.79 -6.12
C LEU A 71 -10.68 -12.56 -4.89
N ARG A 72 -9.77 -12.83 -3.96
CA ARG A 72 -10.03 -13.59 -2.75
C ARG A 72 -10.14 -12.65 -1.56
N GLY A 73 -11.30 -12.64 -0.92
CA GLY A 73 -11.60 -11.84 0.27
C GLY A 73 -11.94 -12.69 1.48
N ALA A 74 -12.01 -12.04 2.63
CA ALA A 74 -12.51 -12.57 3.88
C ALA A 74 -13.48 -11.56 4.51
N TYR A 75 -14.67 -12.04 4.90
CA TYR A 75 -15.68 -11.22 5.55
C TYR A 75 -15.83 -11.63 7.00
N PHE A 76 -15.50 -10.73 7.92
CA PHE A 76 -15.58 -10.92 9.36
C PHE A 76 -16.83 -10.23 9.88
N LYS A 77 -17.74 -10.97 10.48
CA LYS A 77 -18.95 -10.41 11.08
C LYS A 77 -18.65 -9.78 12.43
N GLY A 78 -19.19 -8.59 12.64
CA GLY A 78 -19.14 -7.87 13.90
C GLY A 78 -19.92 -8.59 15.00
N GLN A 79 -19.47 -8.45 16.23
CA GLN A 79 -20.15 -9.03 17.39
C GLN A 79 -21.38 -8.19 17.80
N GLY A 80 -22.48 -8.85 18.13
CA GLY A 80 -23.68 -8.19 18.62
C GLY A 80 -24.45 -7.44 17.52
N LYS A 81 -24.93 -6.22 17.85
CA LYS A 81 -25.67 -5.38 16.90
C LYS A 81 -24.71 -4.78 15.88
N ARG A 82 -24.95 -5.02 14.61
CA ARG A 82 -24.18 -4.44 13.50
C ARG A 82 -24.20 -2.90 13.56
N ARG A 83 -23.04 -2.28 13.49
CA ARG A 83 -22.85 -0.81 13.54
C ARG A 83 -22.45 -0.23 12.19
N GLY A 84 -22.01 -1.03 11.26
CA GLY A 84 -21.58 -0.62 9.92
C GLY A 84 -20.64 -1.64 9.29
N VAL A 85 -20.15 -1.33 8.12
CA VAL A 85 -19.18 -2.15 7.35
C VAL A 85 -17.91 -1.37 7.11
N ILE A 86 -16.77 -2.01 7.28
CA ILE A 86 -15.44 -1.46 7.01
C ILE A 86 -14.78 -2.30 5.93
N LEU A 87 -14.37 -1.65 4.84
CA LEU A 87 -13.44 -2.24 3.88
C LEU A 87 -12.01 -2.02 4.40
N PHE A 88 -11.28 -3.11 4.59
CA PHE A 88 -9.90 -3.07 5.07
C PHE A 88 -8.91 -3.24 3.93
N GLY A 89 -8.06 -2.23 3.72
CA GLY A 89 -6.97 -2.23 2.74
C GLY A 89 -5.69 -2.82 3.32
N LEU A 90 -5.26 -3.95 2.78
CA LEU A 90 -4.10 -4.71 3.25
C LEU A 90 -2.77 -4.04 2.89
N GLU A 91 -1.80 -4.13 3.78
CA GLU A 91 -0.42 -3.80 3.48
C GLU A 91 0.21 -4.81 2.50
N PHE A 92 1.31 -4.40 1.87
CA PHE A 92 2.04 -5.28 0.95
C PHE A 92 2.60 -6.53 1.66
N GLY A 93 2.40 -7.69 1.04
CA GLY A 93 2.90 -8.97 1.56
C GLY A 93 2.00 -9.67 2.59
N SER A 94 0.91 -9.01 3.04
CA SER A 94 -0.09 -9.65 3.88
C SER A 94 -1.14 -10.43 3.07
N ASP A 95 -2.06 -11.10 3.74
CA ASP A 95 -3.15 -11.86 3.14
C ASP A 95 -4.52 -11.43 3.67
N ARG A 96 -5.59 -11.90 3.04
CA ARG A 96 -6.97 -11.54 3.40
C ARG A 96 -7.35 -11.83 4.85
N TRP A 97 -6.69 -12.76 5.52
CA TRP A 97 -6.98 -13.18 6.88
C TRP A 97 -6.29 -12.28 7.91
N SER A 98 -5.19 -11.66 7.53
CA SER A 98 -4.37 -10.81 8.42
C SER A 98 -5.10 -9.56 8.92
N ALA A 99 -6.18 -9.14 8.25
CA ALA A 99 -7.00 -8.01 8.67
C ALA A 99 -7.40 -8.11 10.15
N ARG A 100 -7.70 -9.31 10.64
CA ARG A 100 -8.14 -9.52 12.02
C ARG A 100 -7.13 -9.03 13.07
N HIS A 101 -5.83 -9.15 12.79
CA HIS A 101 -4.80 -8.64 13.69
C HIS A 101 -4.93 -7.13 13.94
N TYR A 102 -5.40 -6.38 12.95
CA TYR A 102 -5.56 -4.93 13.03
C TYR A 102 -6.93 -4.48 13.52
N VAL A 103 -7.98 -5.22 13.15
CA VAL A 103 -9.37 -4.76 13.32
C VAL A 103 -10.18 -5.57 14.33
N GLN A 104 -9.56 -6.43 15.11
CA GLN A 104 -10.24 -7.24 16.12
C GLN A 104 -11.14 -6.40 17.04
N HIS A 105 -10.64 -5.26 17.50
CA HIS A 105 -11.39 -4.33 18.35
C HIS A 105 -12.61 -3.72 17.65
N LEU A 106 -12.58 -3.53 16.33
CA LEU A 106 -13.72 -3.04 15.56
C LEU A 106 -14.77 -4.15 15.37
N ILE A 107 -14.33 -5.40 15.15
CA ILE A 107 -15.22 -6.57 15.09
C ILE A 107 -15.94 -6.74 16.45
N GLU A 108 -15.23 -6.65 17.55
CA GLU A 108 -15.79 -6.70 18.91
C GLU A 108 -16.75 -5.54 19.20
N ALA A 109 -16.50 -4.38 18.61
CA ALA A 109 -17.39 -3.22 18.70
C ALA A 109 -18.62 -3.30 17.79
N GLY A 110 -18.79 -4.37 16.99
CA GLY A 110 -19.97 -4.62 16.15
C GLY A 110 -19.85 -4.15 14.70
N TYR A 111 -18.65 -3.85 14.21
CA TYR A 111 -18.44 -3.56 12.79
C TYR A 111 -18.15 -4.84 12.02
N ASP A 112 -18.83 -5.04 10.89
CA ASP A 112 -18.40 -6.03 9.91
C ASP A 112 -17.15 -5.51 9.21
N VAL A 113 -16.21 -6.41 8.92
CA VAL A 113 -14.99 -6.05 8.21
C VAL A 113 -14.82 -6.94 6.99
N PHE A 114 -14.57 -6.34 5.85
CA PHE A 114 -14.20 -7.04 4.63
C PHE A 114 -12.78 -6.69 4.23
N SER A 115 -11.94 -7.69 4.03
CA SER A 115 -10.60 -7.56 3.48
C SER A 115 -10.46 -8.43 2.25
N PHE A 116 -9.54 -8.09 1.35
CA PHE A 116 -9.26 -8.88 0.16
C PHE A 116 -7.80 -8.73 -0.27
N ALA A 117 -7.28 -9.74 -0.95
CA ALA A 117 -6.01 -9.68 -1.63
C ALA A 117 -6.23 -9.14 -3.06
N PRO A 118 -5.54 -8.08 -3.50
CA PRO A 118 -5.58 -7.65 -4.90
C PRO A 118 -5.03 -8.72 -5.85
N ARG A 119 -5.23 -8.56 -7.16
CA ARG A 119 -4.67 -9.47 -8.19
C ARG A 119 -3.15 -9.66 -8.02
N SER A 120 -2.66 -10.83 -8.32
CA SER A 120 -1.26 -11.23 -8.12
C SER A 120 -0.76 -11.18 -6.67
N HIS A 121 -1.64 -10.91 -5.68
CA HIS A 121 -1.30 -10.99 -4.26
C HIS A 121 -1.93 -12.24 -3.66
N SER A 122 -1.14 -12.93 -2.80
CA SER A 122 -1.62 -14.08 -2.03
C SER A 122 -2.38 -15.10 -2.90
N GLU A 123 -3.67 -15.35 -2.61
CA GLU A 123 -4.50 -16.37 -3.26
C GLU A 123 -5.34 -15.84 -4.44
N SER A 124 -5.33 -14.53 -4.71
CA SER A 124 -6.07 -13.94 -5.84
C SER A 124 -5.43 -14.28 -7.18
N ASP A 125 -6.26 -14.32 -8.23
CA ASP A 125 -5.80 -14.70 -9.57
C ASP A 125 -4.65 -13.80 -10.04
N PRO A 126 -3.62 -14.39 -10.64
CA PRO A 126 -2.47 -13.65 -11.14
C PRO A 126 -2.79 -12.89 -12.44
N LEU A 127 -2.20 -11.71 -12.59
CA LEU A 127 -2.14 -10.98 -13.85
C LEU A 127 -0.80 -11.30 -14.53
N PRO A 128 -0.78 -11.99 -15.68
CA PRO A 128 0.45 -12.30 -16.38
C PRO A 128 1.27 -11.03 -16.71
N GLY A 129 2.55 -11.05 -16.40
CA GLY A 129 3.45 -9.92 -16.63
C GLY A 129 3.36 -8.80 -15.59
N TYR A 130 2.53 -8.95 -14.56
CA TYR A 130 2.47 -8.05 -13.42
C TYR A 130 3.00 -8.71 -12.16
N GLU A 131 4.03 -8.13 -11.59
CA GLU A 131 4.57 -8.48 -10.28
C GLU A 131 4.30 -7.32 -9.32
N PRO A 132 3.56 -7.57 -8.22
CA PRO A 132 3.24 -6.51 -7.27
C PRO A 132 4.49 -6.01 -6.55
N LEU A 133 4.61 -4.69 -6.45
CA LEU A 133 5.63 -3.99 -5.69
C LEU A 133 4.99 -3.24 -4.51
N HIS A 134 5.79 -2.54 -3.73
CA HIS A 134 5.31 -1.72 -2.62
C HIS A 134 4.44 -0.52 -3.06
N TRP A 135 4.58 -0.13 -4.32
CA TRP A 135 3.84 1.01 -4.91
C TRP A 135 2.41 0.63 -5.24
N VAL A 136 1.52 1.61 -5.12
CA VAL A 136 0.15 1.49 -5.63
C VAL A 136 0.18 1.65 -7.15
N THR A 137 -0.48 0.73 -7.83
CA THR A 137 -0.71 0.82 -9.27
C THR A 137 -2.21 0.97 -9.57
N GLU A 138 -2.56 1.21 -10.83
CA GLU A 138 -3.95 1.20 -11.28
C GLU A 138 -4.64 -0.12 -10.98
N PHE A 139 -3.92 -1.23 -10.92
CA PHE A 139 -4.49 -2.55 -10.68
C PHE A 139 -5.04 -2.69 -9.24
N GLU A 140 -4.31 -2.27 -8.22
CA GLU A 140 -4.80 -2.28 -6.84
C GLU A 140 -5.96 -1.29 -6.65
N VAL A 141 -5.92 -0.17 -7.35
CA VAL A 141 -7.01 0.81 -7.32
C VAL A 141 -8.28 0.22 -7.92
N ASP A 142 -8.18 -0.44 -9.08
CA ASP A 142 -9.33 -1.07 -9.75
C ASP A 142 -9.88 -2.26 -8.95
N ASP A 143 -9.02 -3.06 -8.35
CA ASP A 143 -9.43 -4.15 -7.47
C ASP A 143 -10.14 -3.63 -6.21
N THR A 144 -9.69 -2.50 -5.67
CA THR A 144 -10.38 -1.85 -4.55
C THR A 144 -11.74 -1.30 -4.96
N ARG A 145 -11.89 -0.76 -6.18
CA ARG A 145 -13.20 -0.36 -6.73
C ARG A 145 -14.13 -1.57 -6.89
N ALA A 146 -13.59 -2.69 -7.34
CA ALA A 146 -14.36 -3.94 -7.43
C ALA A 146 -14.83 -4.41 -6.04
N ALA A 147 -13.98 -4.31 -5.01
CA ALA A 147 -14.35 -4.62 -3.64
C ALA A 147 -15.44 -3.69 -3.08
N ILE A 148 -15.38 -2.40 -3.37
CA ILE A 148 -16.42 -1.43 -3.00
C ILE A 148 -17.74 -1.78 -3.71
N ALA A 149 -17.68 -2.10 -5.00
CA ALA A 149 -18.85 -2.51 -5.78
C ALA A 149 -19.45 -3.83 -5.26
N TYR A 150 -18.61 -4.79 -4.90
CA TYR A 150 -19.03 -6.03 -4.26
C TYR A 150 -19.82 -5.75 -2.98
N LEU A 151 -19.28 -4.94 -2.06
CA LEU A 151 -19.96 -4.60 -0.80
C LEU A 151 -21.28 -3.87 -1.00
N ARG A 152 -21.36 -2.98 -2.01
CA ARG A 152 -22.58 -2.25 -2.36
C ARG A 152 -23.68 -3.18 -2.89
N ASN A 153 -23.31 -4.24 -3.62
CA ASN A 153 -24.24 -5.15 -4.26
C ASN A 153 -24.58 -6.39 -3.41
N ARG A 154 -24.07 -6.50 -2.19
CA ARG A 154 -24.42 -7.58 -1.29
C ARG A 154 -25.91 -7.51 -0.89
N PRO A 155 -26.58 -8.66 -0.65
CA PRO A 155 -27.96 -8.66 -0.14
C PRO A 155 -28.11 -7.94 1.22
N ASP A 156 -27.05 -7.96 2.02
CA ASP A 156 -26.96 -7.33 3.33
C ASP A 156 -26.10 -6.03 3.30
N ALA A 157 -26.00 -5.37 2.14
CA ALA A 157 -25.28 -4.12 1.99
C ALA A 157 -25.75 -3.06 3.01
N ASP A 158 -24.81 -2.28 3.52
CA ASP A 158 -25.14 -1.19 4.42
C ASP A 158 -25.71 0.00 3.60
N PRO A 159 -26.97 0.43 3.83
CA PRO A 159 -27.56 1.52 3.06
C PRO A 159 -26.87 2.88 3.33
N ASP A 160 -26.21 3.02 4.48
CA ASP A 160 -25.50 4.24 4.86
C ASP A 160 -24.08 4.30 4.27
N GLY A 161 -23.65 3.24 3.58
CA GLY A 161 -22.33 3.12 2.98
C GLY A 161 -21.31 2.46 3.91
N ILE A 162 -20.03 2.53 3.53
CA ILE A 162 -18.94 1.87 4.24
C ILE A 162 -17.89 2.85 4.76
N GLY A 163 -17.21 2.49 5.84
CA GLY A 163 -15.91 3.05 6.20
C GLY A 163 -14.78 2.35 5.46
N PHE A 164 -13.68 3.04 5.28
CA PHE A 164 -12.44 2.46 4.79
C PHE A 164 -11.35 2.60 5.85
N PHE A 165 -10.67 1.50 6.15
CA PHE A 165 -9.44 1.50 6.95
C PHE A 165 -8.34 0.79 6.17
N GLY A 166 -7.21 1.45 5.97
CA GLY A 166 -6.11 0.86 5.19
C GLY A 166 -4.74 1.11 5.78
N ILE A 167 -3.82 0.19 5.49
CA ILE A 167 -2.43 0.25 5.93
C ILE A 167 -1.52 0.28 4.71
N SER A 168 -0.51 1.16 4.74
CA SER A 168 0.56 1.23 3.74
C SER A 168 0.04 1.28 2.29
N LYS A 169 0.40 0.32 1.44
CA LYS A 169 -0.06 0.20 0.04
C LYS A 169 -1.58 0.15 -0.07
N GLY A 170 -2.25 -0.64 0.80
CA GLY A 170 -3.71 -0.73 0.82
C GLY A 170 -4.39 0.58 1.17
N ALA A 171 -3.79 1.38 2.06
CA ALA A 171 -4.27 2.72 2.37
C ALA A 171 -4.26 3.63 1.14
N GLY A 172 -3.15 3.63 0.38
CA GLY A 172 -3.02 4.41 -0.85
C GLY A 172 -4.05 4.00 -1.91
N ALA A 173 -4.19 2.71 -2.18
CA ALA A 173 -5.16 2.19 -3.14
C ALA A 173 -6.60 2.56 -2.75
N GLY A 174 -6.93 2.43 -1.45
CA GLY A 174 -8.25 2.74 -0.93
C GLY A 174 -8.63 4.21 -1.03
N VAL A 175 -7.71 5.12 -0.70
CA VAL A 175 -7.97 6.57 -0.83
C VAL A 175 -8.20 6.95 -2.29
N ILE A 176 -7.37 6.45 -3.22
CA ILE A 176 -7.52 6.75 -4.65
C ILE A 176 -8.84 6.16 -5.18
N ALA A 177 -9.15 4.89 -4.85
CA ALA A 177 -10.36 4.23 -5.30
C ALA A 177 -11.63 4.88 -4.76
N GLY A 178 -11.61 5.27 -3.47
CA GLY A 178 -12.76 5.76 -2.76
C GLY A 178 -12.98 7.28 -2.84
N ALA A 179 -12.00 8.06 -3.30
CA ALA A 179 -12.08 9.53 -3.31
C ALA A 179 -13.28 10.08 -4.10
N THR A 180 -13.72 9.37 -5.14
CA THR A 180 -14.87 9.74 -5.98
C THR A 180 -16.07 8.83 -5.79
N GLU A 181 -16.04 7.97 -4.76
CA GLU A 181 -17.03 6.93 -4.52
C GLU A 181 -17.93 7.28 -3.33
N PRO A 182 -19.17 7.77 -3.57
CA PRO A 182 -20.05 8.25 -2.50
C PRO A 182 -20.43 7.17 -1.46
N TYR A 183 -20.28 5.90 -1.81
CA TYR A 183 -20.53 4.79 -0.91
C TYR A 183 -19.48 4.67 0.19
N VAL A 184 -18.27 5.22 0.00
CA VAL A 184 -17.23 5.31 1.04
C VAL A 184 -17.40 6.62 1.80
N ARG A 185 -17.76 6.52 3.08
CA ARG A 185 -18.16 7.67 3.92
C ARG A 185 -17.03 8.29 4.71
N CYS A 186 -16.02 7.48 5.05
CA CYS A 186 -14.87 7.94 5.82
C CYS A 186 -13.65 7.08 5.54
N PHE A 187 -12.48 7.65 5.78
CA PHE A 187 -11.19 6.99 5.64
C PHE A 187 -10.40 7.09 6.94
N VAL A 188 -9.79 5.98 7.31
CA VAL A 188 -8.72 5.90 8.30
C VAL A 188 -7.53 5.26 7.62
N THR A 189 -6.36 5.89 7.69
CA THR A 189 -5.15 5.39 7.02
C THR A 189 -3.97 5.37 7.98
N ASP A 190 -3.16 4.32 7.89
CA ASP A 190 -1.90 4.20 8.62
C ASP A 190 -0.77 3.93 7.63
N GLY A 191 0.32 4.71 7.75
CA GLY A 191 1.51 4.56 6.92
C GLY A 191 1.29 4.80 5.42
N MET A 192 0.24 5.54 5.04
CA MET A 192 0.01 5.92 3.64
C MET A 192 1.08 6.91 3.18
N PHE A 193 1.56 6.73 1.96
CA PHE A 193 2.48 7.68 1.32
C PHE A 193 2.05 7.99 -0.11
N GLY A 194 2.26 9.23 -0.54
CA GLY A 194 1.99 9.65 -1.92
C GLY A 194 3.21 9.39 -2.81
N ILE A 195 3.02 8.74 -3.94
CA ILE A 195 4.11 8.45 -4.88
C ILE A 195 4.73 9.76 -5.38
N GLU A 196 3.92 10.72 -5.79
CA GLU A 196 4.39 11.99 -6.35
C GLU A 196 5.09 12.88 -5.32
N THR A 197 4.64 12.87 -4.08
CA THR A 197 5.15 13.77 -3.04
C THR A 197 6.26 13.17 -2.20
N THR A 198 6.30 11.85 -2.09
CA THR A 198 7.23 11.15 -1.20
C THR A 198 8.29 10.34 -1.95
N THR A 199 7.96 9.80 -3.12
CA THR A 199 8.84 8.87 -3.82
C THR A 199 9.57 9.53 -4.98
N ILE A 200 8.84 10.18 -5.91
CA ILE A 200 9.42 10.81 -7.09
C ILE A 200 10.54 11.82 -6.76
N PRO A 201 10.42 12.65 -5.70
CA PRO A 201 11.50 13.58 -5.36
C PRO A 201 12.82 12.90 -4.98
N TYR A 202 12.83 11.62 -4.66
CA TYR A 202 14.01 10.86 -4.22
C TYR A 202 14.48 9.82 -5.25
N MET A 203 13.84 9.71 -6.39
CA MET A 203 14.24 8.86 -7.53
C MET A 203 15.07 9.65 -8.55
#